data_6a61bb1ea8e8f8a417e8430eedcd0cf8
#
_entry.id   6a61bb1ea8e8f8a417e8430eedcd0cf8
#
_cell.length_a   1.000
_cell.length_b   1.000
_cell.length_c   1.000
_cell.angle_alpha   90.00
_cell.angle_beta   90.00
_cell.angle_gamma   90.00
#
_symmetry.space_group_name_H-M   'P 1'
#
loop_
_entity.id
_entity.type
_entity.pdbx_description
1 polymer ?
#
loop_
_entity_poly.entity_id
_entity_poly.type
_entity_poly.pdbx_seq_one_letter_code
_entity_poly.pdbx_strand_id
1 'polypeptide(L)'
;MMGEDEERPGENAFNNKSVWARMAVIFGGPFFNFILAFIFSIIVIGMSGADIPKISKVEKDSPAYEAGIRKGDTMIKVAGKKMHNYREFSYYMYLDYDGGKIPITILQNGKEKNINVTPEYDKERGQYLIGITWNGYQKVGPLKTIEYSFREVGLQVKITLKSVKMLVSQKLGVKDLSGPVGIVKTVGDQYTQLPPMDLKQYF
;
A
#
# COMPACT_ATOMS: atom_id res chain seq x y z
N MET A 1 24.32 23.54 7.19
CA MET A 1 24.53 24.57 6.10
C MET A 1 25.43 25.68 6.60
N MET A 2 26.17 26.39 5.71
CA MET A 2 26.98 27.52 6.16
C MET A 2 26.09 28.60 6.80
N GLY A 3 26.28 28.89 8.09
CA GLY A 3 25.53 29.93 8.80
C GLY A 3 24.20 29.52 9.41
N GLU A 4 23.94 28.22 9.61
CA GLU A 4 22.71 27.75 10.25
C GLU A 4 22.79 27.88 11.79
N ASP A 5 23.98 27.65 12.36
CA ASP A 5 24.22 27.68 13.81
C ASP A 5 25.11 28.83 14.29
N GLU A 6 25.63 29.67 13.38
CA GLU A 6 26.52 30.78 13.71
C GLU A 6 26.05 32.06 13.00
N GLU A 7 26.03 33.18 13.73
CA GLU A 7 25.91 34.53 13.15
C GLU A 7 27.17 34.87 12.35
N ARG A 8 27.25 34.42 11.11
CA ARG A 8 28.30 34.84 10.19
C ARG A 8 27.83 36.03 9.37
N PRO A 9 28.56 37.16 9.38
CA PRO A 9 28.24 38.37 8.62
C PRO A 9 28.56 38.18 7.12
N GLY A 10 27.90 37.27 6.43
CA GLY A 10 28.08 37.07 5.00
C GLY A 10 26.73 37.19 4.26
N GLU A 11 26.70 37.92 3.16
CA GLU A 11 25.50 38.07 2.32
C GLU A 11 24.93 36.72 1.82
N ASN A 12 25.77 35.66 1.81
CA ASN A 12 25.43 34.33 1.37
C ASN A 12 25.04 33.38 2.49
N ALA A 13 25.05 33.83 3.75
CA ALA A 13 24.59 32.99 4.87
C ALA A 13 23.08 32.67 4.75
N PHE A 14 22.68 31.46 5.10
CA PHE A 14 21.32 30.98 5.05
C PHE A 14 20.34 31.92 5.80
N ASN A 15 20.76 32.42 6.97
CA ASN A 15 19.95 33.29 7.81
C ASN A 15 19.71 34.69 7.19
N ASN A 16 20.55 35.13 6.25
CA ASN A 16 20.43 36.42 5.57
C ASN A 16 19.60 36.35 4.27
N LYS A 17 19.17 35.13 3.85
CA LYS A 17 18.32 34.97 2.69
C LYS A 17 16.84 35.19 3.03
N SER A 18 16.07 35.56 2.02
CA SER A 18 14.61 35.75 2.19
C SER A 18 13.94 34.49 2.74
N VAL A 19 12.84 34.64 3.46
CA VAL A 19 12.05 33.53 4.01
C VAL A 19 11.70 32.51 2.92
N TRP A 20 11.34 32.97 1.73
CA TRP A 20 11.01 32.12 0.59
C TRP A 20 12.20 31.27 0.12
N ALA A 21 13.39 31.86 0.07
CA ALA A 21 14.60 31.14 -0.30
C ALA A 21 14.94 30.05 0.75
N ARG A 22 14.81 30.37 2.03
CA ARG A 22 15.01 29.41 3.13
C ARG A 22 13.99 28.27 3.07
N MET A 23 12.72 28.60 2.84
CA MET A 23 11.66 27.59 2.64
C MET A 23 11.96 26.70 1.43
N ALA A 24 12.35 27.27 0.29
CA ALA A 24 12.69 26.50 -0.90
C ALA A 24 13.81 25.49 -0.65
N VAL A 25 14.83 25.85 0.12
CA VAL A 25 15.93 24.95 0.49
C VAL A 25 15.44 23.83 1.41
N ILE A 26 14.64 24.15 2.44
CA ILE A 26 14.10 23.17 3.39
C ILE A 26 13.17 22.19 2.69
N PHE A 27 12.25 22.71 1.84
CA PHE A 27 11.31 21.87 1.09
C PHE A 27 11.96 21.15 -0.10
N GLY A 28 13.12 21.63 -0.58
CA GLY A 28 13.81 21.03 -1.70
C GLY A 28 14.14 19.54 -1.48
N GLY A 29 14.66 19.18 -0.31
CA GLY A 29 14.97 17.79 0.03
C GLY A 29 13.75 16.86 -0.09
N PRO A 30 12.68 17.08 0.67
CA PRO A 30 11.44 16.30 0.53
C PRO A 30 10.88 16.29 -0.89
N PHE A 31 10.88 17.42 -1.58
CA PHE A 31 10.35 17.53 -2.94
C PHE A 31 11.12 16.64 -3.92
N PHE A 32 12.45 16.67 -3.90
CA PHE A 32 13.28 15.81 -4.75
C PHE A 32 13.12 14.33 -4.40
N ASN A 33 12.91 13.98 -3.13
CA ASN A 33 12.60 12.61 -2.73
C ASN A 33 11.29 12.11 -3.34
N PHE A 34 10.26 12.95 -3.43
CA PHE A 34 9.01 12.59 -4.12
C PHE A 34 9.20 12.40 -5.63
N ILE A 35 9.99 13.26 -6.28
CA ILE A 35 10.33 13.09 -7.69
C ILE A 35 11.05 11.75 -7.90
N LEU A 36 12.05 11.46 -7.07
CA LEU A 36 12.81 10.22 -7.15
C LEU A 36 11.93 9.00 -6.92
N ALA A 37 11.07 9.03 -5.91
CA ALA A 37 10.10 7.96 -5.64
C ALA A 37 9.17 7.73 -6.84
N PHE A 38 8.71 8.79 -7.50
CA PHE A 38 7.88 8.70 -8.69
C PHE A 38 8.62 8.08 -9.87
N ILE A 39 9.88 8.47 -10.11
CA ILE A 39 10.72 7.89 -11.16
C ILE A 39 10.93 6.38 -10.90
N PHE A 40 11.29 6.00 -9.68
CA PHE A 40 11.44 4.60 -9.33
C PHE A 40 10.12 3.82 -9.47
N SER A 41 9.00 4.41 -9.10
CA SER A 41 7.69 3.79 -9.28
C SER A 41 7.40 3.51 -10.76
N ILE A 42 7.73 4.44 -11.67
CA ILE A 42 7.59 4.22 -13.13
C ILE A 42 8.44 3.02 -13.59
N ILE A 43 9.70 2.95 -13.15
CA ILE A 43 10.61 1.86 -13.50
C ILE A 43 10.06 0.53 -12.99
N VAL A 44 9.70 0.46 -11.71
CA VAL A 44 9.20 -0.78 -11.07
C VAL A 44 7.89 -1.24 -11.73
N ILE A 45 6.91 -0.35 -11.91
CA ILE A 45 5.62 -0.72 -12.52
C ILE A 45 5.81 -1.06 -14.01
N GLY A 46 6.72 -0.39 -14.71
CA GLY A 46 7.08 -0.72 -16.09
C GLY A 46 7.68 -2.13 -16.21
N MET A 47 8.51 -2.53 -15.25
CA MET A 47 9.16 -3.85 -15.23
C MET A 47 8.22 -4.95 -14.71
N SER A 48 7.57 -4.73 -13.58
CA SER A 48 6.77 -5.75 -12.88
C SER A 48 5.29 -5.75 -13.27
N GLY A 49 4.76 -4.61 -13.70
CA GLY A 49 3.33 -4.38 -13.91
C GLY A 49 2.67 -3.67 -12.74
N ALA A 50 1.39 -3.32 -12.88
CA ALA A 50 0.57 -2.70 -11.85
C ALA A 50 -0.27 -3.74 -11.09
N ASP A 51 -0.52 -3.51 -9.81
CA ASP A 51 -1.32 -4.37 -8.94
C ASP A 51 -2.82 -4.06 -9.06
N ILE A 52 -3.39 -4.41 -10.19
CA ILE A 52 -4.81 -4.19 -10.48
C ILE A 52 -5.68 -5.02 -9.52
N PRO A 53 -6.80 -4.47 -8.98
CA PRO A 53 -7.67 -5.19 -8.05
C PRO A 53 -8.57 -6.22 -8.74
N LYS A 54 -7.96 -7.10 -9.54
CA LYS A 54 -8.63 -8.19 -10.25
C LYS A 54 -8.49 -9.49 -9.48
N ILE A 55 -9.61 -10.17 -9.26
CA ILE A 55 -9.69 -11.39 -8.46
C ILE A 55 -9.27 -12.60 -9.30
N SER A 56 -8.26 -13.33 -8.84
CA SER A 56 -7.76 -14.53 -9.51
C SER A 56 -8.45 -15.81 -9.04
N LYS A 57 -8.83 -15.83 -7.76
CA LYS A 57 -9.48 -17.00 -7.15
C LYS A 57 -10.46 -16.53 -6.08
N VAL A 58 -11.57 -17.24 -5.96
CA VAL A 58 -12.51 -17.14 -4.85
C VAL A 58 -12.62 -18.51 -4.22
N GLU A 59 -12.44 -18.59 -2.92
CA GLU A 59 -12.56 -19.85 -2.18
C GLU A 59 -14.04 -20.26 -2.12
N LYS A 60 -14.30 -21.57 -2.30
CA LYS A 60 -15.65 -22.10 -2.16
C LYS A 60 -16.10 -21.91 -0.70
N ASP A 61 -17.39 -21.67 -0.53
CA ASP A 61 -18.03 -21.50 0.77
C ASP A 61 -17.46 -20.34 1.60
N SER A 62 -16.80 -19.38 0.92
CA SER A 62 -16.29 -18.14 1.53
C SER A 62 -17.30 -17.00 1.47
N PRO A 63 -17.21 -16.00 2.35
CA PRO A 63 -18.07 -14.82 2.31
C PRO A 63 -18.13 -14.13 0.94
N ALA A 64 -17.03 -14.08 0.21
CA ALA A 64 -16.99 -13.54 -1.15
C ALA A 64 -17.78 -14.40 -2.14
N TYR A 65 -17.65 -15.74 -2.02
CA TYR A 65 -18.35 -16.67 -2.89
C TYR A 65 -19.87 -16.59 -2.71
N GLU A 66 -20.33 -16.55 -1.45
CA GLU A 66 -21.75 -16.42 -1.09
C GLU A 66 -22.33 -15.07 -1.55
N ALA A 67 -21.55 -13.98 -1.46
CA ALA A 67 -21.95 -12.68 -1.96
C ALA A 67 -22.00 -12.57 -3.50
N GLY A 68 -21.56 -13.63 -4.20
CA GLY A 68 -21.61 -13.70 -5.66
C GLY A 68 -20.39 -13.15 -6.37
N ILE A 69 -19.27 -12.94 -5.68
CA ILE A 69 -17.98 -12.63 -6.30
C ILE A 69 -17.46 -13.87 -7.02
N ARG A 70 -16.86 -13.67 -8.18
CA ARG A 70 -16.30 -14.76 -9.00
C ARG A 70 -14.90 -14.41 -9.49
N LYS A 71 -14.17 -15.45 -9.89
CA LYS A 71 -12.87 -15.28 -10.56
C LYS A 71 -13.03 -14.38 -11.78
N GLY A 72 -12.12 -13.42 -11.94
CA GLY A 72 -12.10 -12.47 -13.05
C GLY A 72 -12.80 -11.15 -12.75
N ASP A 73 -13.59 -11.07 -11.69
CA ASP A 73 -14.20 -9.81 -11.25
C ASP A 73 -13.11 -8.81 -10.85
N THR A 74 -13.39 -7.52 -11.08
CA THR A 74 -12.52 -6.43 -10.65
C THR A 74 -13.22 -5.63 -9.57
N MET A 75 -12.55 -5.44 -8.44
CA MET A 75 -13.09 -4.65 -7.33
C MET A 75 -12.93 -3.16 -7.64
N ILE A 76 -14.04 -2.40 -7.68
CA ILE A 76 -14.04 -0.97 -8.05
C ILE A 76 -14.14 -0.08 -6.82
N LYS A 77 -14.98 -0.46 -5.84
CA LYS A 77 -15.18 0.31 -4.61
C LYS A 77 -15.33 -0.62 -3.42
N VAL A 78 -14.85 -0.18 -2.26
CA VAL A 78 -15.02 -0.83 -0.96
C VAL A 78 -15.40 0.24 0.06
N ALA A 79 -16.49 0.03 0.78
CA ALA A 79 -17.03 0.98 1.74
C ALA A 79 -17.15 2.42 1.15
N GLY A 80 -17.61 2.52 -0.10
CA GLY A 80 -17.76 3.79 -0.82
C GLY A 80 -16.47 4.40 -1.37
N LYS A 81 -15.28 3.88 -1.02
CA LYS A 81 -13.98 4.36 -1.50
C LYS A 81 -13.59 3.63 -2.79
N LYS A 82 -13.12 4.36 -3.81
CA LYS A 82 -12.60 3.75 -5.05
C LYS A 82 -11.35 2.95 -4.78
N MET A 83 -11.25 1.77 -5.41
CA MET A 83 -10.09 0.89 -5.40
C MET A 83 -9.33 1.00 -6.72
N HIS A 84 -8.04 1.27 -6.65
CA HIS A 84 -7.16 1.38 -7.81
C HIS A 84 -6.15 0.23 -7.86
N ASN A 85 -5.82 -0.32 -6.68
CA ASN A 85 -4.98 -1.49 -6.54
C ASN A 85 -5.54 -2.40 -5.42
N TYR A 86 -5.10 -3.66 -5.40
CA TYR A 86 -5.60 -4.62 -4.42
C TYR A 86 -5.10 -4.32 -3.00
N ARG A 87 -3.98 -3.64 -2.86
CA ARG A 87 -3.43 -3.30 -1.53
C ARG A 87 -4.32 -2.32 -0.77
N GLU A 88 -5.07 -1.45 -1.48
CA GLU A 88 -6.04 -0.56 -0.83
C GLU A 88 -7.12 -1.36 -0.09
N PHE A 89 -7.53 -2.53 -0.62
CA PHE A 89 -8.44 -3.43 0.08
C PHE A 89 -7.79 -4.02 1.34
N SER A 90 -6.56 -4.52 1.23
CA SER A 90 -5.82 -5.07 2.37
C SER A 90 -5.63 -4.03 3.47
N TYR A 91 -5.28 -2.79 3.10
CA TYR A 91 -5.18 -1.69 4.06
C TYR A 91 -6.52 -1.32 4.69
N TYR A 92 -7.61 -1.33 3.92
CA TYR A 92 -8.94 -1.13 4.47
C TYR A 92 -9.27 -2.19 5.52
N MET A 93 -9.06 -3.45 5.20
CA MET A 93 -9.31 -4.57 6.12
C MET A 93 -8.49 -4.48 7.40
N TYR A 94 -7.22 -4.06 7.29
CA TYR A 94 -6.31 -3.99 8.42
C TYR A 94 -6.50 -2.73 9.29
N LEU A 95 -6.77 -1.58 8.67
CA LEU A 95 -6.74 -0.28 9.34
C LEU A 95 -8.12 0.36 9.57
N ASP A 96 -9.11 0.03 8.76
CA ASP A 96 -10.41 0.73 8.74
C ASP A 96 -11.60 -0.18 9.05
N TYR A 97 -11.43 -1.49 8.93
CA TYR A 97 -12.53 -2.42 9.19
C TYR A 97 -12.77 -2.55 10.69
N ASP A 98 -13.99 -2.24 11.10
CA ASP A 98 -14.45 -2.26 12.49
C ASP A 98 -15.54 -3.33 12.76
N GLY A 99 -15.80 -4.16 11.76
CA GLY A 99 -16.80 -5.23 11.82
C GLY A 99 -18.00 -5.00 10.91
N GLY A 100 -18.81 -6.03 10.74
CA GLY A 100 -20.08 -5.97 10.01
C GLY A 100 -19.96 -6.13 8.49
N LYS A 101 -21.01 -5.70 7.78
CA LYS A 101 -21.10 -5.85 6.33
C LYS A 101 -20.33 -4.76 5.60
N ILE A 102 -19.56 -5.15 4.61
CA ILE A 102 -18.80 -4.24 3.75
C ILE A 102 -19.54 -4.11 2.41
N PRO A 103 -20.02 -2.91 2.04
CA PRO A 103 -20.53 -2.67 0.69
C PRO A 103 -19.37 -2.63 -0.30
N ILE A 104 -19.41 -3.51 -1.29
CA ILE A 104 -18.39 -3.65 -2.34
C ILE A 104 -19.04 -3.46 -3.70
N THR A 105 -18.43 -2.66 -4.57
CA THR A 105 -18.80 -2.58 -5.98
C THR A 105 -17.77 -3.34 -6.80
N ILE A 106 -18.22 -4.31 -7.57
CA ILE A 106 -17.38 -5.10 -8.49
C ILE A 106 -17.79 -4.83 -9.94
N LEU A 107 -16.84 -4.98 -10.86
CA LEU A 107 -17.09 -5.08 -12.29
C LEU A 107 -17.13 -6.56 -12.65
N GLN A 108 -18.32 -7.08 -12.97
CA GLN A 108 -18.56 -8.46 -13.36
C GLN A 108 -19.14 -8.48 -14.77
N ASN A 109 -18.46 -9.14 -15.71
CA ASN A 109 -18.88 -9.21 -17.13
C ASN A 109 -19.17 -7.83 -17.75
N GLY A 110 -18.34 -6.83 -17.42
CA GLY A 110 -18.49 -5.46 -17.93
C GLY A 110 -19.60 -4.62 -17.29
N LYS A 111 -20.30 -5.14 -16.27
CA LYS A 111 -21.37 -4.44 -15.55
C LYS A 111 -20.96 -4.22 -14.08
N GLU A 112 -21.25 -3.03 -13.57
CA GLU A 112 -21.09 -2.74 -12.15
C GLU A 112 -22.19 -3.45 -11.34
N LYS A 113 -21.78 -4.13 -10.28
CA LYS A 113 -22.68 -4.80 -9.34
C LYS A 113 -22.31 -4.41 -7.91
N ASN A 114 -23.30 -3.98 -7.15
CA ASN A 114 -23.14 -3.69 -5.73
C ASN A 114 -23.54 -4.92 -4.92
N ILE A 115 -22.68 -5.31 -4.01
CA ILE A 115 -22.83 -6.48 -3.13
C ILE A 115 -22.43 -6.11 -1.71
N ASN A 116 -22.91 -6.87 -0.76
CA ASN A 116 -22.49 -6.77 0.65
C ASN A 116 -21.79 -8.06 1.04
N VAL A 117 -20.62 -7.94 1.64
CA VAL A 117 -19.83 -9.07 2.14
C VAL A 117 -19.61 -8.91 3.62
N THR A 118 -19.81 -9.96 4.40
CA THR A 118 -19.47 -9.99 5.83
C THR A 118 -18.19 -10.81 5.99
N PRO A 119 -17.04 -10.19 6.28
CA PRO A 119 -15.79 -10.92 6.47
C PRO A 119 -15.87 -11.87 7.66
N GLU A 120 -15.18 -13.00 7.58
CA GLU A 120 -15.01 -13.96 8.66
C GLU A 120 -13.63 -13.83 9.30
N TYR A 121 -13.57 -14.04 10.62
CA TYR A 121 -12.30 -13.98 11.34
C TYR A 121 -11.55 -15.31 11.25
N ASP A 122 -10.42 -15.26 10.58
CA ASP A 122 -9.47 -16.38 10.49
C ASP A 122 -8.57 -16.41 11.73
N LYS A 123 -8.75 -17.43 12.57
CA LYS A 123 -8.01 -17.59 13.84
C LYS A 123 -6.53 -17.91 13.61
N GLU A 124 -6.20 -18.60 12.51
CA GLU A 124 -4.82 -18.98 12.21
C GLU A 124 -4.01 -17.76 11.75
N ARG A 125 -4.62 -16.90 10.96
CA ARG A 125 -4.00 -15.68 10.43
C ARG A 125 -4.20 -14.45 11.32
N GLY A 126 -5.09 -14.53 12.31
CA GLY A 126 -5.40 -13.44 13.22
C GLY A 126 -6.04 -12.22 12.53
N GLN A 127 -6.77 -12.41 11.43
CA GLN A 127 -7.34 -11.33 10.65
C GLN A 127 -8.69 -11.70 9.99
N TYR A 128 -9.44 -10.66 9.63
CA TYR A 128 -10.70 -10.85 8.89
C TYR A 128 -10.42 -11.07 7.41
N LEU A 129 -11.05 -12.09 6.83
CA LEU A 129 -10.91 -12.47 5.42
C LEU A 129 -12.27 -12.59 4.75
N ILE A 130 -12.29 -12.42 3.42
CA ILE A 130 -13.47 -12.68 2.59
C ILE A 130 -13.26 -13.87 1.62
N GLY A 131 -12.08 -14.51 1.65
CA GLY A 131 -11.77 -15.69 0.85
C GLY A 131 -11.51 -15.40 -0.63
N ILE A 132 -10.74 -14.36 -0.94
CA ILE A 132 -10.30 -14.02 -2.30
C ILE A 132 -8.78 -14.03 -2.42
N THR A 133 -8.30 -14.31 -3.64
CA THR A 133 -6.89 -14.15 -4.02
C THR A 133 -6.81 -13.20 -5.23
N TRP A 134 -5.81 -12.35 -5.23
CA TRP A 134 -5.57 -11.37 -6.29
C TRP A 134 -4.72 -11.94 -7.43
N ASN A 135 -4.83 -11.34 -8.62
CA ASN A 135 -4.07 -11.78 -9.79
C ASN A 135 -2.61 -11.28 -9.82
N GLY A 136 -2.15 -10.66 -8.74
CA GLY A 136 -0.82 -10.09 -8.68
C GLY A 136 -0.63 -8.93 -9.66
N TYR A 137 0.61 -8.72 -10.09
CA TYR A 137 0.96 -7.64 -11.01
C TYR A 137 0.61 -7.98 -12.44
N GLN A 138 0.02 -7.02 -13.16
CA GLN A 138 -0.35 -7.14 -14.56
C GLN A 138 0.34 -6.07 -15.39
N LYS A 139 0.87 -6.44 -16.54
CA LYS A 139 1.47 -5.49 -17.48
C LYS A 139 0.42 -4.50 -17.96
N VAL A 140 0.77 -3.23 -17.95
CA VAL A 140 -0.06 -2.11 -18.38
C VAL A 140 0.69 -1.28 -19.44
N GLY A 141 -0.04 -0.53 -20.26
CA GLY A 141 0.58 0.35 -21.25
C GLY A 141 1.28 1.57 -20.62
N PRO A 142 2.15 2.27 -21.36
CA PRO A 142 2.99 3.35 -20.82
C PRO A 142 2.21 4.45 -20.10
N LEU A 143 1.09 4.91 -20.64
CA LEU A 143 0.25 5.93 -20.02
C LEU A 143 -0.34 5.46 -18.68
N LYS A 144 -0.79 4.19 -18.65
CA LYS A 144 -1.27 3.59 -17.39
C LYS A 144 -0.14 3.39 -16.39
N THR A 145 1.07 3.09 -16.82
CA THR A 145 2.25 3.01 -15.95
C THR A 145 2.45 4.32 -15.20
N ILE A 146 2.41 5.46 -15.89
CA ILE A 146 2.52 6.79 -15.28
C ILE A 146 1.37 7.03 -14.29
N GLU A 147 0.13 6.72 -14.69
CA GLU A 147 -1.05 6.86 -13.82
C GLU A 147 -0.93 6.04 -12.54
N TYR A 148 -0.58 4.74 -12.67
CA TYR A 148 -0.41 3.86 -11.51
C TYR A 148 0.76 4.28 -10.64
N SER A 149 1.86 4.79 -11.22
CA SER A 149 2.99 5.31 -10.46
C SER A 149 2.61 6.52 -9.60
N PHE A 150 1.83 7.43 -10.13
CA PHE A 150 1.33 8.56 -9.36
C PHE A 150 0.40 8.12 -8.21
N ARG A 151 -0.49 7.16 -8.50
CA ARG A 151 -1.38 6.55 -7.49
C ARG A 151 -0.61 5.81 -6.41
N GLU A 152 0.46 5.12 -6.77
CA GLU A 152 1.35 4.41 -5.86
C GLU A 152 2.00 5.35 -4.86
N VAL A 153 2.63 6.42 -5.34
CA VAL A 153 3.24 7.43 -4.46
C VAL A 153 2.18 8.06 -3.54
N GLY A 154 1.02 8.40 -4.08
CA GLY A 154 -0.11 8.92 -3.30
C GLY A 154 -0.61 7.94 -2.23
N LEU A 155 -0.67 6.65 -2.54
CA LEU A 155 -1.05 5.61 -1.58
C LEU A 155 -0.02 5.50 -0.45
N GLN A 156 1.27 5.50 -0.76
CA GLN A 156 2.35 5.45 0.25
C GLN A 156 2.29 6.64 1.20
N VAL A 157 2.07 7.85 0.68
CA VAL A 157 1.89 9.06 1.51
C VAL A 157 0.68 8.90 2.43
N LYS A 158 -0.45 8.47 1.88
CA LYS A 158 -1.70 8.27 2.65
C LYS A 158 -1.52 7.26 3.79
N ILE A 159 -0.85 6.13 3.50
CA ILE A 159 -0.58 5.08 4.49
C ILE A 159 0.35 5.62 5.58
N THR A 160 1.44 6.28 5.19
CA THR A 160 2.39 6.88 6.13
C THR A 160 1.70 7.87 7.07
N LEU A 161 0.92 8.81 6.54
CA LEU A 161 0.18 9.78 7.35
C LEU A 161 -0.82 9.11 8.30
N LYS A 162 -1.50 8.05 7.83
CA LYS A 162 -2.44 7.29 8.64
C LYS A 162 -1.72 6.53 9.76
N SER A 163 -0.60 5.88 9.45
CA SER A 163 0.22 5.16 10.43
C SER A 163 0.76 6.10 11.51
N VAL A 164 1.23 7.28 11.13
CA VAL A 164 1.66 8.34 12.07
C VAL A 164 0.49 8.79 12.95
N LYS A 165 -0.69 9.02 12.35
CA LYS A 165 -1.89 9.37 13.12
C LYS A 165 -2.27 8.28 14.13
N MET A 166 -2.20 7.01 13.74
CA MET A 166 -2.51 5.88 14.64
C MET A 166 -1.49 5.77 15.78
N LEU A 167 -0.22 6.03 15.49
CA LEU A 167 0.84 6.08 16.50
C LEU A 167 0.61 7.19 17.51
N VAL A 168 0.35 8.41 17.05
CA VAL A 168 0.08 9.58 17.91
C VAL A 168 -1.20 9.39 18.73
N SER A 169 -2.23 8.74 18.16
CA SER A 169 -3.50 8.44 18.87
C SER A 169 -3.42 7.22 19.78
N GLN A 170 -2.22 6.65 20.00
CA GLN A 170 -1.96 5.47 20.84
C GLN A 170 -2.77 4.22 20.42
N LYS A 171 -3.34 4.19 19.22
CA LYS A 171 -3.99 2.99 18.66
C LYS A 171 -2.98 1.91 18.25
N LEU A 172 -1.73 2.33 17.98
CA LEU A 172 -0.58 1.44 17.81
C LEU A 172 0.43 1.78 18.92
N GLY A 173 0.91 0.77 19.63
CA GLY A 173 1.99 0.93 20.59
C GLY A 173 3.34 1.03 19.88
N VAL A 174 4.33 1.66 20.54
CA VAL A 174 5.72 1.68 20.04
C VAL A 174 6.27 0.24 19.87
N LYS A 175 5.71 -0.73 20.60
CA LYS A 175 6.04 -2.16 20.48
C LYS A 175 5.58 -2.79 19.16
N ASP A 176 4.56 -2.20 18.50
CA ASP A 176 4.05 -2.66 17.21
C ASP A 176 4.90 -2.15 16.03
N LEU A 177 5.82 -1.22 16.32
CA LEU A 177 6.83 -0.76 15.36
C LEU A 177 7.96 -1.78 15.33
N SER A 178 7.96 -2.62 14.32
CA SER A 178 9.10 -3.51 14.06
C SER A 178 10.32 -2.69 13.69
N GLY A 179 11.23 -2.49 14.67
CA GLY A 179 12.57 -1.95 14.40
C GLY A 179 13.38 -2.92 13.51
N PRO A 180 14.61 -2.56 13.11
CA PRO A 180 15.48 -3.42 12.28
C PRO A 180 15.60 -4.84 12.82
N VAL A 181 15.68 -5.00 14.14
CA VAL A 181 15.76 -6.31 14.81
C VAL A 181 14.45 -7.09 14.68
N GLY A 182 13.29 -6.43 14.77
CA GLY A 182 11.98 -7.05 14.58
C GLY A 182 11.77 -7.51 13.14
N ILE A 183 12.24 -6.74 12.15
CA ILE A 183 12.20 -7.12 10.74
C ILE A 183 13.05 -8.36 10.49
N VAL A 184 14.29 -8.38 11.01
CA VAL A 184 15.18 -9.55 10.87
C VAL A 184 14.56 -10.79 11.51
N LYS A 185 13.93 -10.66 12.69
CA LYS A 185 13.24 -11.76 13.35
C LYS A 185 12.06 -12.27 12.51
N THR A 186 11.19 -11.37 12.03
CA THR A 186 10.02 -11.75 11.21
C THR A 186 10.44 -12.44 9.91
N VAL A 187 11.49 -11.94 9.26
CA VAL A 187 12.06 -12.55 8.06
C VAL A 187 12.68 -13.91 8.40
N GLY A 188 13.43 -14.02 9.48
CA GLY A 188 14.03 -15.26 9.98
C GLY A 188 12.97 -16.32 10.27
N ASP A 189 11.90 -15.96 10.96
CA ASP A 189 10.79 -16.85 11.31
C ASP A 189 10.06 -17.36 10.04
N GLN A 190 9.89 -16.51 9.02
CA GLN A 190 9.31 -16.91 7.74
C GLN A 190 10.23 -17.89 6.97
N TYR A 191 11.54 -17.64 6.95
CA TYR A 191 12.48 -18.57 6.31
C TYR A 191 12.52 -19.94 6.99
N THR A 192 12.32 -20.00 8.31
CA THR A 192 12.31 -21.26 9.07
C THR A 192 11.03 -22.08 8.84
N GLN A 193 9.94 -21.44 8.40
CA GLN A 193 8.66 -22.09 8.08
C GLN A 193 8.54 -22.52 6.61
N LEU A 194 9.46 -22.12 5.74
CA LEU A 194 9.49 -22.58 4.36
C LEU A 194 9.94 -24.05 4.34
N PRO A 195 9.21 -24.95 3.66
CA PRO A 195 9.70 -26.32 3.45
C PRO A 195 11.05 -26.24 2.72
N PRO A 196 11.99 -27.17 3.00
CA PRO A 196 13.28 -27.20 2.33
C PRO A 196 13.06 -27.16 0.81
N MET A 197 13.67 -26.18 0.14
CA MET A 197 13.58 -26.05 -1.32
C MET A 197 14.17 -27.30 -1.96
N ASP A 198 13.33 -28.11 -2.58
CA ASP A 198 13.78 -29.27 -3.37
C ASP A 198 14.35 -28.73 -4.70
N LEU A 199 15.67 -28.48 -4.69
CA LEU A 199 16.42 -27.98 -5.86
C LEU A 199 16.39 -28.98 -7.04
N LYS A 200 15.91 -30.23 -6.85
CA LYS A 200 15.78 -31.23 -7.92
C LYS A 200 14.67 -30.92 -8.93
N GLN A 201 13.81 -29.93 -8.64
CA GLN A 201 12.72 -29.53 -9.54
C GLN A 201 13.14 -28.48 -10.59
N TYR A 202 14.40 -27.99 -10.53
CA TYR A 202 14.92 -26.94 -11.42
C TYR A 202 16.14 -27.37 -12.27
N PHE A 203 16.53 -28.68 -12.23
CA PHE A 203 17.56 -29.27 -13.12
C PHE A 203 17.03 -30.45 -13.87
#